data_1dd0e2c72346a2512e9e6a60773b1846
#
_entry.id   1dd0e2c72346a2512e9e6a60773b1846
#
_cell.length_a   1.000
_cell.length_b   1.000
_cell.length_c   1.000
_cell.angle_alpha   90.00
_cell.angle_beta   90.00
_cell.angle_gamma   90.00
#
_symmetry.space_group_name_H-M   'P 1'
#
loop_
_entity.id
_entity.type
_entity.pdbx_description
1 polymer ?
#
loop_
_entity_poly.entity_id
_entity_poly.type
_entity_poly.pdbx_seq_one_letter_code
_entity_poly.pdbx_strand_id
1 'polypeptide(L)'
;QKVFLMDEPLSNLDAKLRVSMRNEISKLHRNLGSTTIYVTHDQVEAMTMADRIVIMKDGVIQQVGKPMDLYEHPVNKFVAGFIGSPQMNFYDVKVDGKKLIFADGNTVELPEAIAKRIAGYSEVIMGIRGEDIKFDITNLDVYGSHQKAVIDNTEIMGNENNLYFNFGGTGSVARVSKYEISKPGDTIDFTFVPSRMHFFDTQTEESLF
;
A
#
# COMPACT_ATOMS: atom_id res chain seq x y z
N GLN A 1 -32.69 7.80 16.80
CA GLN A 1 -32.34 8.21 15.42
C GLN A 1 -32.06 6.98 14.58
N LYS A 2 -32.50 6.98 13.31
CA LYS A 2 -32.26 5.83 12.41
C LYS A 2 -30.88 5.91 11.73
N VAL A 3 -30.35 7.11 11.56
CA VAL A 3 -29.04 7.36 10.89
C VAL A 3 -28.32 8.51 11.61
N PHE A 4 -27.02 8.33 11.84
CA PHE A 4 -26.11 9.39 12.27
C PHE A 4 -25.26 9.84 11.09
N LEU A 5 -25.08 11.16 10.94
CA LEU A 5 -24.20 11.78 9.97
C LEU A 5 -23.10 12.51 10.72
N MET A 6 -21.86 12.18 10.44
CA MET A 6 -20.67 12.79 11.03
C MET A 6 -19.73 13.24 9.91
N ASP A 7 -19.44 14.53 9.89
CA ASP A 7 -18.55 15.13 8.89
C ASP A 7 -17.27 15.58 9.60
N GLU A 8 -16.18 14.89 9.35
CA GLU A 8 -14.83 15.09 9.91
C GLU A 8 -14.80 15.39 11.42
N PRO A 9 -15.47 14.57 12.28
CA PRO A 9 -15.71 14.96 13.67
C PRO A 9 -14.44 15.01 14.53
N LEU A 10 -13.32 14.41 14.07
CA LEU A 10 -12.06 14.35 14.82
C LEU A 10 -10.94 15.21 14.22
N SER A 11 -11.20 15.96 13.16
CA SER A 11 -10.20 16.73 12.40
C SER A 11 -9.42 17.75 13.26
N ASN A 12 -10.08 18.36 14.23
CA ASN A 12 -9.52 19.42 15.07
C ASN A 12 -8.93 18.92 16.40
N LEU A 13 -8.77 17.62 16.59
CA LEU A 13 -8.27 17.02 17.83
C LEU A 13 -6.78 16.70 17.72
N ASP A 14 -6.07 16.82 18.85
CA ASP A 14 -4.70 16.32 18.97
C ASP A 14 -4.66 14.77 18.84
N ALA A 15 -3.48 14.23 18.57
CA ALA A 15 -3.30 12.81 18.28
C ALA A 15 -3.78 11.88 19.42
N LYS A 16 -3.52 12.24 20.68
CA LYS A 16 -3.90 11.43 21.84
C LYS A 16 -5.42 11.43 22.03
N LEU A 17 -6.04 12.59 21.94
CA LEU A 17 -7.49 12.74 22.07
C LEU A 17 -8.20 12.07 20.90
N ARG A 18 -7.68 12.16 19.68
CA ARG A 18 -8.22 11.49 18.49
C ARG A 18 -8.28 9.96 18.68
N VAL A 19 -7.22 9.32 19.21
CA VAL A 19 -7.23 7.88 19.50
C VAL A 19 -8.31 7.53 20.53
N SER A 20 -8.43 8.30 21.62
CA SER A 20 -9.46 8.09 22.65
C SER A 20 -10.86 8.22 22.06
N MET A 21 -11.12 9.28 21.29
CA MET A 21 -12.44 9.56 20.71
C MET A 21 -12.84 8.53 19.65
N ARG A 22 -11.92 8.01 18.82
CA ARG A 22 -12.19 6.89 17.91
C ARG A 22 -12.74 5.68 18.67
N ASN A 23 -12.12 5.32 19.79
CA ASN A 23 -12.57 4.21 20.62
C ASN A 23 -13.99 4.45 21.20
N GLU A 24 -14.24 5.66 21.67
CA GLU A 24 -15.57 6.02 22.24
C GLU A 24 -16.66 6.02 21.16
N ILE A 25 -16.40 6.58 19.99
CA ILE A 25 -17.36 6.58 18.85
C ILE A 25 -17.62 5.14 18.41
N SER A 26 -16.60 4.29 18.29
CA SER A 26 -16.75 2.88 17.92
C SER A 26 -17.58 2.10 18.95
N LYS A 27 -17.42 2.37 20.24
CA LYS A 27 -18.24 1.77 21.31
C LYS A 27 -19.70 2.25 21.21
N LEU A 28 -19.88 3.57 21.03
CA LEU A 28 -21.20 4.18 20.90
C LEU A 28 -21.97 3.59 19.71
N HIS A 29 -21.32 3.49 18.55
CA HIS A 29 -21.91 2.89 17.35
C HIS A 29 -22.37 1.45 17.60
N ARG A 30 -21.52 0.60 18.19
CA ARG A 30 -21.88 -0.78 18.52
C ARG A 30 -23.07 -0.87 19.48
N ASN A 31 -23.13 0.01 20.48
CA ASN A 31 -24.20 0.00 21.49
C ASN A 31 -25.53 0.49 20.93
N LEU A 32 -25.51 1.45 20.01
CA LEU A 32 -26.73 2.04 19.43
C LEU A 32 -27.33 1.19 18.31
N GLY A 33 -26.51 0.36 17.62
CA GLY A 33 -26.95 -0.46 16.49
C GLY A 33 -27.57 0.34 15.35
N SER A 34 -27.23 1.63 15.25
CA SER A 34 -27.75 2.53 14.23
C SER A 34 -26.80 2.66 13.05
N THR A 35 -27.31 2.93 11.86
CA THR A 35 -26.46 3.25 10.70
C THR A 35 -25.77 4.58 10.93
N THR A 36 -24.45 4.61 10.73
CA THR A 36 -23.63 5.83 10.82
C THR A 36 -22.94 6.07 9.49
N ILE A 37 -23.07 7.28 8.95
CA ILE A 37 -22.26 7.77 7.83
C ILE A 37 -21.20 8.68 8.42
N TYR A 38 -19.94 8.32 8.25
CA TYR A 38 -18.79 9.00 8.81
C TYR A 38 -17.88 9.47 7.68
N VAL A 39 -17.75 10.77 7.50
CA VAL A 39 -16.84 11.36 6.51
C VAL A 39 -15.52 11.69 7.18
N THR A 40 -14.42 11.28 6.59
CA THR A 40 -13.08 11.59 7.05
C THR A 40 -12.06 11.57 5.90
N HIS A 41 -11.00 12.33 6.03
CA HIS A 41 -9.81 12.22 5.20
C HIS A 41 -8.69 11.41 5.89
N ASP A 42 -8.89 10.97 7.12
CA ASP A 42 -7.95 10.14 7.87
C ASP A 42 -8.20 8.66 7.58
N GLN A 43 -7.28 8.03 6.85
CA GLN A 43 -7.39 6.62 6.50
C GLN A 43 -7.36 5.68 7.72
N VAL A 44 -6.70 6.09 8.82
CA VAL A 44 -6.68 5.27 10.06
C VAL A 44 -8.06 5.25 10.69
N GLU A 45 -8.79 6.37 10.67
CA GLU A 45 -10.19 6.41 11.11
C GLU A 45 -11.06 5.49 10.25
N ALA A 46 -10.98 5.63 8.93
CA ALA A 46 -11.74 4.80 7.99
C ALA A 46 -11.44 3.30 8.19
N MET A 47 -10.16 2.92 8.22
CA MET A 47 -9.74 1.52 8.34
C MET A 47 -10.09 0.86 9.68
N THR A 48 -10.13 1.65 10.77
CA THR A 48 -10.32 1.10 12.13
C THR A 48 -11.76 1.15 12.62
N MET A 49 -12.59 2.03 12.07
CA MET A 49 -13.95 2.26 12.59
C MET A 49 -15.05 1.75 11.67
N ALA A 50 -14.81 1.69 10.35
CA ALA A 50 -15.84 1.39 9.38
C ALA A 50 -16.06 -0.11 9.19
N ASP A 51 -17.34 -0.52 9.06
CA ASP A 51 -17.71 -1.84 8.54
C ASP A 51 -17.54 -1.88 7.01
N ARG A 52 -17.71 -0.72 6.37
CA ARG A 52 -17.60 -0.54 4.93
C ARG A 52 -17.09 0.87 4.60
N ILE A 53 -16.10 0.95 3.74
CA ILE A 53 -15.50 2.19 3.26
C ILE A 53 -16.00 2.48 1.85
N VAL A 54 -16.26 3.76 1.57
CA VAL A 54 -16.50 4.30 0.23
C VAL A 54 -15.34 5.25 -0.09
N ILE A 55 -14.52 4.90 -1.08
CA ILE A 55 -13.46 5.78 -1.57
C ILE A 55 -14.01 6.60 -2.73
N MET A 56 -13.81 7.91 -2.66
CA MET A 56 -14.26 8.87 -3.68
C MET A 56 -13.09 9.67 -4.25
N LYS A 57 -13.15 9.97 -5.53
CA LYS A 57 -12.26 10.90 -6.23
C LYS A 57 -13.08 11.79 -7.13
N ASP A 58 -12.93 13.11 -7.02
CA ASP A 58 -13.61 14.10 -7.86
C ASP A 58 -15.13 13.89 -7.93
N GLY A 59 -15.77 13.55 -6.80
CA GLY A 59 -17.20 13.29 -6.70
C GLY A 59 -17.65 11.92 -7.21
N VAL A 60 -16.75 11.09 -7.72
CA VAL A 60 -17.03 9.75 -8.25
C VAL A 60 -16.57 8.67 -7.28
N ILE A 61 -17.44 7.70 -7.01
CA ILE A 61 -17.09 6.53 -6.20
C ILE A 61 -16.10 5.67 -6.97
N GLN A 62 -14.95 5.40 -6.36
CA GLN A 62 -13.91 4.56 -6.93
C GLN A 62 -14.07 3.08 -6.48
N GLN A 63 -14.29 2.88 -5.20
CA GLN A 63 -14.49 1.54 -4.65
C GLN A 63 -15.34 1.59 -3.38
N VAL A 64 -16.11 0.54 -3.15
CA VAL A 64 -16.87 0.30 -1.92
C VAL A 64 -16.58 -1.11 -1.43
N GLY A 65 -16.17 -1.26 -0.17
CA GLY A 65 -15.86 -2.58 0.39
C GLY A 65 -15.50 -2.55 1.86
N LYS A 66 -15.17 -3.70 2.41
CA LYS A 66 -14.60 -3.79 3.75
C LYS A 66 -13.19 -3.19 3.75
N PRO A 67 -12.71 -2.67 4.90
CA PRO A 67 -11.37 -2.07 4.97
C PRO A 67 -10.26 -2.93 4.34
N MET A 68 -10.17 -4.21 4.72
CA MET A 68 -9.14 -5.10 4.20
C MET A 68 -9.32 -5.46 2.72
N ASP A 69 -10.56 -5.49 2.20
CA ASP A 69 -10.79 -5.73 0.77
C ASP A 69 -10.21 -4.58 -0.08
N LEU A 70 -10.34 -3.33 0.39
CA LEU A 70 -9.77 -2.17 -0.29
C LEU A 70 -8.24 -2.16 -0.22
N TYR A 71 -7.69 -2.65 0.88
CA TYR A 71 -6.24 -2.73 1.09
C TYR A 71 -5.59 -3.83 0.24
N GLU A 72 -6.18 -5.02 0.23
CA GLU A 72 -5.63 -6.20 -0.45
C GLU A 72 -6.04 -6.29 -1.93
N HIS A 73 -7.21 -5.75 -2.29
CA HIS A 73 -7.79 -5.86 -3.63
C HIS A 73 -8.27 -4.50 -4.16
N PRO A 74 -7.37 -3.51 -4.29
CA PRO A 74 -7.73 -2.21 -4.86
C PRO A 74 -8.11 -2.36 -6.33
N VAL A 75 -9.24 -1.75 -6.73
CA VAL A 75 -9.74 -1.85 -8.12
C VAL A 75 -8.96 -0.99 -9.10
N ASN A 76 -8.19 -0.02 -8.62
CA ASN A 76 -7.34 0.83 -9.45
C ASN A 76 -6.15 1.39 -8.66
N LYS A 77 -5.21 1.98 -9.38
CA LYS A 77 -3.99 2.59 -8.82
C LYS A 77 -4.30 3.71 -7.81
N PHE A 78 -5.38 4.48 -8.04
CA PHE A 78 -5.78 5.54 -7.11
C PHE A 78 -6.13 4.96 -5.73
N VAL A 79 -6.99 3.94 -5.69
CA VAL A 79 -7.37 3.27 -4.43
C VAL A 79 -6.14 2.64 -3.76
N ALA A 80 -5.28 1.97 -4.54
CA ALA A 80 -4.05 1.35 -4.05
C ALA A 80 -3.09 2.36 -3.39
N GLY A 81 -2.95 3.55 -3.98
CA GLY A 81 -2.11 4.61 -3.45
C GLY A 81 -2.76 5.39 -2.32
N PHE A 82 -4.10 5.46 -2.29
CA PHE A 82 -4.82 6.19 -1.26
C PHE A 82 -4.86 5.43 0.08
N ILE A 83 -5.01 4.09 0.03
CA ILE A 83 -5.09 3.24 1.22
C ILE A 83 -3.72 2.66 1.55
N GLY A 84 -3.24 2.94 2.75
CA GLY A 84 -1.96 2.48 3.28
C GLY A 84 -1.00 3.63 3.61
N SER A 85 -0.24 3.48 4.69
CA SER A 85 0.80 4.42 5.11
C SER A 85 2.04 3.64 5.53
N PRO A 86 3.17 3.81 4.82
CA PRO A 86 3.35 4.62 3.62
C PRO A 86 2.50 4.15 2.44
N GLN A 87 2.37 5.02 1.43
CA GLN A 87 1.68 4.68 0.18
C GLN A 87 2.35 3.49 -0.52
N MET A 88 1.59 2.79 -1.36
CA MET A 88 2.11 1.75 -2.24
C MET A 88 3.18 2.33 -3.18
N ASN A 89 4.28 1.63 -3.36
CA ASN A 89 5.27 1.97 -4.39
C ASN A 89 4.73 1.57 -5.76
N PHE A 90 4.90 2.44 -6.77
CA PHE A 90 4.48 2.17 -8.14
C PHE A 90 5.67 2.31 -9.10
N TYR A 91 5.78 1.35 -10.03
CA TYR A 91 6.82 1.31 -11.05
C TYR A 91 6.20 1.06 -12.41
N ASP A 92 6.53 1.90 -13.38
CA ASP A 92 6.22 1.62 -14.79
C ASP A 92 7.25 0.61 -15.29
N VAL A 93 6.79 -0.57 -15.69
CA VAL A 93 7.66 -1.68 -16.09
C VAL A 93 7.25 -2.26 -17.42
N LYS A 94 8.24 -2.71 -18.21
CA LYS A 94 8.02 -3.51 -19.42
C LYS A 94 7.94 -4.98 -19.03
N VAL A 95 7.11 -5.70 -19.76
CA VAL A 95 6.90 -7.15 -19.57
C VAL A 95 7.60 -7.90 -20.71
N ASP A 96 8.56 -8.76 -20.37
CA ASP A 96 9.23 -9.65 -21.30
C ASP A 96 9.18 -11.09 -20.77
N GLY A 97 8.17 -11.84 -21.20
CA GLY A 97 7.90 -13.18 -20.71
C GLY A 97 7.66 -13.21 -19.20
N LYS A 98 8.62 -13.75 -18.44
CA LYS A 98 8.57 -13.77 -16.98
C LYS A 98 9.31 -12.62 -16.31
N LYS A 99 9.86 -11.70 -17.07
CA LYS A 99 10.68 -10.61 -16.54
C LYS A 99 9.92 -9.28 -16.58
N LEU A 100 9.99 -8.56 -15.47
CA LEU A 100 9.68 -7.13 -15.42
C LEU A 100 10.98 -6.36 -15.62
N ILE A 101 10.98 -5.41 -16.52
CA ILE A 101 12.13 -4.57 -16.84
C ILE A 101 11.81 -3.16 -16.38
N PHE A 102 12.58 -2.65 -15.42
CA PHE A 102 12.43 -1.31 -14.84
C PHE A 102 13.15 -0.26 -15.69
N ALA A 103 12.81 1.01 -15.46
CA ALA A 103 13.35 2.13 -16.24
C ALA A 103 14.88 2.28 -16.15
N ASP A 104 15.49 1.87 -15.05
CA ASP A 104 16.95 1.86 -14.83
C ASP A 104 17.66 0.61 -15.38
N GLY A 105 16.93 -0.30 -16.02
CA GLY A 105 17.45 -1.55 -16.58
C GLY A 105 17.49 -2.72 -15.60
N ASN A 106 17.15 -2.53 -14.33
CA ASN A 106 17.00 -3.63 -13.38
C ASN A 106 15.86 -4.55 -13.83
N THR A 107 15.96 -5.82 -13.47
CA THR A 107 14.96 -6.83 -13.84
C THR A 107 14.51 -7.64 -12.62
N VAL A 108 13.24 -7.98 -12.59
CA VAL A 108 12.65 -8.88 -11.60
C VAL A 108 12.01 -10.05 -12.33
N GLU A 109 12.37 -11.28 -11.95
CA GLU A 109 11.75 -12.48 -12.50
C GLU A 109 10.52 -12.87 -11.70
N LEU A 110 9.42 -13.10 -12.40
CA LEU A 110 8.13 -13.47 -11.81
C LEU A 110 7.94 -15.00 -11.82
N PRO A 111 7.29 -15.54 -10.78
CA PRO A 111 6.73 -16.88 -10.84
C PRO A 111 5.79 -17.03 -12.03
N GLU A 112 5.79 -18.22 -12.63
CA GLU A 112 5.00 -18.49 -13.84
C GLU A 112 3.51 -18.18 -13.70
N ALA A 113 2.94 -18.45 -12.53
CA ALA A 113 1.53 -18.18 -12.26
C ALA A 113 1.19 -16.69 -12.35
N ILE A 114 2.11 -15.81 -11.93
CA ILE A 114 1.93 -14.35 -11.99
C ILE A 114 2.21 -13.85 -13.41
N ALA A 115 3.30 -14.32 -14.02
CA ALA A 115 3.67 -13.93 -15.38
C ALA A 115 2.56 -14.24 -16.40
N LYS A 116 1.87 -15.37 -16.26
CA LYS A 116 0.72 -15.73 -17.11
C LYS A 116 -0.44 -14.73 -17.02
N ARG A 117 -0.64 -14.08 -15.88
CA ARG A 117 -1.73 -13.11 -15.69
C ARG A 117 -1.50 -11.80 -16.44
N ILE A 118 -0.25 -11.44 -16.69
CA ILE A 118 0.14 -10.22 -17.41
C ILE A 118 0.74 -10.49 -18.79
N ALA A 119 0.71 -11.73 -19.27
CA ALA A 119 1.37 -12.15 -20.52
C ALA A 119 0.84 -11.43 -21.80
N GLY A 120 -0.35 -10.82 -21.74
CA GLY A 120 -0.93 -10.06 -22.85
C GLY A 120 -0.50 -8.59 -22.93
N TYR A 121 0.26 -8.12 -21.94
CA TYR A 121 0.68 -6.72 -21.82
C TYR A 121 2.16 -6.57 -22.14
N SER A 122 2.51 -5.51 -22.88
CA SER A 122 3.91 -5.12 -23.11
C SER A 122 4.46 -4.23 -22.00
N GLU A 123 3.56 -3.50 -21.32
CA GLU A 123 3.87 -2.58 -20.23
C GLU A 123 2.73 -2.63 -19.20
N VAL A 124 3.09 -2.53 -17.93
CA VAL A 124 2.14 -2.46 -16.81
C VAL A 124 2.68 -1.53 -15.72
N ILE A 125 1.81 -1.07 -14.84
CA ILE A 125 2.22 -0.42 -13.60
C ILE A 125 2.26 -1.52 -12.53
N MET A 126 3.45 -1.80 -11.97
CA MET A 126 3.62 -2.70 -10.84
C MET A 126 3.48 -1.91 -9.55
N GLY A 127 2.58 -2.34 -8.67
CA GLY A 127 2.43 -1.83 -7.30
C GLY A 127 2.95 -2.82 -6.27
N ILE A 128 3.64 -2.33 -5.24
CA ILE A 128 4.08 -3.13 -4.09
C ILE A 128 4.05 -2.29 -2.81
N ARG A 129 3.54 -2.85 -1.72
CA ARG A 129 3.53 -2.15 -0.43
C ARG A 129 4.90 -2.21 0.23
N GLY A 130 5.21 -1.22 1.07
CA GLY A 130 6.50 -1.13 1.75
C GLY A 130 6.80 -2.35 2.63
N GLU A 131 5.80 -2.93 3.28
CA GLU A 131 5.93 -4.13 4.11
C GLU A 131 6.17 -5.42 3.31
N ASP A 132 5.93 -5.41 2.00
CA ASP A 132 6.15 -6.54 1.10
C ASP A 132 7.48 -6.45 0.33
N ILE A 133 8.31 -5.47 0.67
CA ILE A 133 9.72 -5.38 0.30
C ILE A 133 10.53 -6.00 1.45
N LYS A 134 11.22 -7.11 1.19
CA LYS A 134 11.91 -7.91 2.22
C LYS A 134 13.42 -7.80 2.10
N PHE A 135 14.07 -7.68 3.26
CA PHE A 135 15.53 -7.60 3.41
C PHE A 135 16.14 -8.92 3.90
N ASP A 136 15.29 -9.90 4.24
CA ASP A 136 15.75 -11.25 4.56
C ASP A 136 16.01 -12.03 3.29
N ILE A 137 17.31 -12.07 2.95
CA ILE A 137 17.81 -12.74 1.75
C ILE A 137 17.97 -14.26 1.92
N THR A 138 17.72 -14.80 3.11
CA THR A 138 17.89 -16.23 3.38
C THR A 138 16.78 -17.09 2.77
N ASN A 139 15.65 -16.48 2.41
CA ASN A 139 14.47 -17.12 1.81
C ASN A 139 14.21 -16.72 0.36
N LEU A 140 15.28 -16.53 -0.44
CA LEU A 140 15.22 -16.09 -1.83
C LEU A 140 14.32 -16.92 -2.73
N ASP A 141 14.35 -18.24 -2.57
CA ASP A 141 13.51 -19.15 -3.35
C ASP A 141 12.00 -18.87 -3.15
N VAL A 142 11.64 -18.21 -2.04
CA VAL A 142 10.26 -17.82 -1.72
C VAL A 142 9.91 -16.46 -2.27
N TYR A 143 10.87 -15.52 -2.33
CA TYR A 143 10.58 -14.11 -2.59
C TYR A 143 11.00 -13.61 -3.99
N GLY A 144 11.69 -14.42 -4.79
CA GLY A 144 12.07 -14.03 -6.15
C GLY A 144 13.45 -13.37 -6.27
N SER A 145 13.64 -12.52 -7.28
CA SER A 145 14.96 -11.98 -7.65
C SER A 145 15.51 -10.99 -6.64
N HIS A 146 16.81 -11.12 -6.34
CA HIS A 146 17.57 -10.15 -5.54
C HIS A 146 17.74 -8.83 -6.25
N GLN A 147 17.57 -7.76 -5.48
CA GLN A 147 17.80 -6.39 -5.90
C GLN A 147 18.74 -5.70 -4.93
N LYS A 148 19.40 -4.63 -5.38
CA LYS A 148 20.23 -3.77 -4.56
C LYS A 148 19.81 -2.33 -4.70
N ALA A 149 19.89 -1.60 -3.60
CA ALA A 149 19.71 -0.16 -3.60
C ALA A 149 20.58 0.49 -2.53
N VAL A 150 20.76 1.80 -2.65
CA VAL A 150 21.40 2.62 -1.62
C VAL A 150 20.32 3.38 -0.86
N ILE A 151 20.40 3.37 0.46
CA ILE A 151 19.48 4.09 1.32
C ILE A 151 19.71 5.59 1.18
N ASP A 152 18.65 6.32 0.84
CA ASP A 152 18.63 7.78 0.78
C ASP A 152 18.31 8.39 2.15
N ASN A 153 17.33 7.81 2.86
CA ASN A 153 16.89 8.28 4.17
C ASN A 153 16.29 7.14 5.01
N THR A 154 16.30 7.31 6.32
CA THR A 154 15.67 6.38 7.28
C THR A 154 14.84 7.15 8.28
N GLU A 155 13.57 6.79 8.40
CA GLU A 155 12.67 7.30 9.43
C GLU A 155 12.48 6.25 10.51
N ILE A 156 12.88 6.57 11.74
CA ILE A 156 12.73 5.69 12.90
C ILE A 156 11.40 6.01 13.58
N MET A 157 10.42 5.11 13.45
CA MET A 157 9.07 5.29 13.99
C MET A 157 8.87 4.69 15.39
N GLY A 158 9.89 4.01 15.92
CA GLY A 158 9.90 3.40 17.24
C GLY A 158 9.49 1.92 17.25
N ASN A 159 8.40 1.54 16.63
CA ASN A 159 7.96 0.15 16.45
C ASN A 159 8.40 -0.46 15.13
N GLU A 160 8.63 0.37 14.14
CA GLU A 160 9.04 0.03 12.77
C GLU A 160 9.91 1.17 12.21
N ASN A 161 10.60 0.93 11.09
CA ASN A 161 11.37 1.93 10.37
C ASN A 161 10.90 2.00 8.91
N ASN A 162 10.90 3.21 8.33
CA ASN A 162 10.74 3.40 6.90
C ASN A 162 12.11 3.67 6.27
N LEU A 163 12.49 2.85 5.31
CA LEU A 163 13.72 3.01 4.53
C LEU A 163 13.35 3.59 3.17
N TYR A 164 13.92 4.73 2.83
CA TYR A 164 13.72 5.41 1.55
C TYR A 164 14.95 5.18 0.66
N PHE A 165 14.72 4.80 -0.59
CA PHE A 165 15.76 4.52 -1.57
C PHE A 165 15.21 4.72 -2.98
N ASN A 166 16.08 4.81 -3.97
CA ASN A 166 15.69 4.86 -5.38
C ASN A 166 15.84 3.47 -6.00
N PHE A 167 14.82 3.00 -6.70
CA PHE A 167 14.84 1.76 -7.45
C PHE A 167 13.96 1.88 -8.70
N GLY A 168 14.42 1.32 -9.82
CA GLY A 168 13.66 1.39 -11.06
C GLY A 168 13.48 2.82 -11.61
N GLY A 169 14.32 3.77 -11.19
CA GLY A 169 14.18 5.20 -11.50
C GLY A 169 13.11 5.92 -10.69
N THR A 170 12.57 5.29 -9.64
CA THR A 170 11.48 5.81 -8.81
C THR A 170 11.87 5.79 -7.33
N GLY A 171 11.51 6.85 -6.62
CA GLY A 171 11.63 6.88 -5.16
C GLY A 171 10.74 5.82 -4.52
N SER A 172 11.33 5.00 -3.67
CA SER A 172 10.71 3.82 -3.06
C SER A 172 10.79 3.90 -1.55
N VAL A 173 9.82 3.30 -0.86
CA VAL A 173 9.80 3.18 0.59
C VAL A 173 9.55 1.72 0.98
N ALA A 174 10.42 1.18 1.83
CA ALA A 174 10.19 -0.09 2.49
C ALA A 174 9.90 0.11 3.96
N ARG A 175 8.95 -0.67 4.49
CA ARG A 175 8.64 -0.72 5.92
C ARG A 175 9.28 -1.96 6.51
N VAL A 176 10.15 -1.76 7.49
CA VAL A 176 10.95 -2.82 8.10
C VAL A 176 10.80 -2.85 9.61
N SER A 177 11.22 -3.94 10.23
CA SER A 177 11.27 -4.07 11.67
C SER A 177 12.16 -2.99 12.29
N LYS A 178 11.83 -2.54 13.51
CA LYS A 178 12.66 -1.61 14.28
C LYS A 178 14.10 -2.08 14.53
N TYR A 179 14.36 -3.37 14.36
CA TYR A 179 15.70 -3.95 14.52
C TYR A 179 16.52 -3.90 13.24
N GLU A 180 15.91 -3.65 12.11
CA GLU A 180 16.57 -3.42 10.83
C GLU A 180 16.95 -1.96 10.71
N ILE A 181 18.19 -1.64 11.07
CA ILE A 181 18.72 -0.28 11.08
C ILE A 181 19.71 -0.15 9.93
N SER A 182 19.31 0.58 8.91
CA SER A 182 20.17 1.04 7.82
C SER A 182 20.30 2.55 7.86
N LYS A 183 21.47 3.07 7.50
CA LYS A 183 21.77 4.50 7.47
C LYS A 183 21.77 5.01 6.04
N PRO A 184 21.54 6.31 5.80
CA PRO A 184 21.79 6.91 4.51
C PRO A 184 23.20 6.58 4.00
N GLY A 185 23.30 6.11 2.75
CA GLY A 185 24.52 5.64 2.11
C GLY A 185 24.79 4.14 2.24
N ASP A 186 24.11 3.42 3.13
CA ASP A 186 24.25 1.96 3.20
C ASP A 186 23.65 1.31 1.95
N THR A 187 24.34 0.29 1.45
CA THR A 187 23.79 -0.57 0.38
C THR A 187 23.00 -1.70 1.02
N ILE A 188 21.76 -1.86 0.57
CA ILE A 188 20.85 -2.91 1.01
C ILE A 188 20.64 -3.94 -0.10
N ASP A 189 20.49 -5.20 0.31
CA ASP A 189 19.95 -6.27 -0.53
C ASP A 189 18.49 -6.49 -0.15
N PHE A 190 17.60 -6.53 -1.15
CA PHE A 190 16.18 -6.72 -0.92
C PHE A 190 15.52 -7.53 -2.03
N THR A 191 14.29 -7.95 -1.77
CA THR A 191 13.44 -8.62 -2.76
C THR A 191 11.99 -8.17 -2.59
N PHE A 192 11.24 -8.22 -3.67
CA PHE A 192 9.79 -8.04 -3.65
C PHE A 192 9.11 -9.38 -3.41
N VAL A 193 8.03 -9.42 -2.63
CA VAL A 193 7.19 -10.61 -2.47
C VAL A 193 6.28 -10.74 -3.70
N PRO A 194 6.51 -11.68 -4.62
CA PRO A 194 5.79 -11.69 -5.90
C PRO A 194 4.28 -11.86 -5.76
N SER A 195 3.84 -12.66 -4.78
CA SER A 195 2.41 -12.89 -4.50
C SER A 195 1.68 -11.67 -3.94
N ARG A 196 2.41 -10.61 -3.56
CA ARG A 196 1.89 -9.34 -3.05
C ARG A 196 2.01 -8.20 -4.06
N MET A 197 2.51 -8.48 -5.25
CA MET A 197 2.54 -7.49 -6.33
C MET A 197 1.12 -7.26 -6.88
N HIS A 198 0.81 -6.01 -7.12
CA HIS A 198 -0.37 -5.56 -7.83
C HIS A 198 0.03 -5.10 -9.23
N PHE A 199 -0.86 -5.26 -10.19
CA PHE A 199 -0.61 -4.81 -11.56
C PHE A 199 -1.79 -4.00 -12.05
N PHE A 200 -1.50 -2.86 -12.67
CA PHE A 200 -2.50 -1.96 -13.20
C PHE A 200 -2.20 -1.67 -14.67
N ASP A 201 -3.26 -1.47 -15.42
CA ASP A 201 -3.16 -1.02 -16.82
C ASP A 201 -2.54 0.38 -16.88
N THR A 202 -1.63 0.60 -17.84
CA THR A 202 -0.91 1.89 -17.96
C THR A 202 -1.78 3.03 -18.45
N GLN A 203 -2.92 2.75 -19.09
CA GLN A 203 -3.82 3.74 -19.70
C GLN A 203 -5.01 4.06 -18.80
N THR A 204 -5.66 3.01 -18.28
CA THR A 204 -6.88 3.14 -17.47
C THR A 204 -6.59 3.21 -15.99
N GLU A 205 -5.40 2.81 -15.56
CA GLU A 205 -4.99 2.61 -14.16
C GLU A 205 -5.86 1.60 -13.40
N GLU A 206 -6.69 0.82 -14.09
CA GLU A 206 -7.49 -0.24 -13.49
C GLU A 206 -6.63 -1.45 -13.11
N SER A 207 -7.01 -2.14 -12.02
CA SER A 207 -6.36 -3.37 -11.60
C SER A 207 -6.56 -4.45 -12.65
N LEU A 208 -5.48 -5.15 -13.00
CA LEU A 208 -5.53 -6.23 -13.97
C LEU A 208 -6.07 -7.53 -13.38
N PHE A 209 -6.15 -7.64 -12.04
CA PHE A 209 -6.70 -8.80 -11.31
C PHE A 209 -6.76 -8.56 -9.80
#